data_9e8a63b151dfd80fac0765aa96fc4bc8
#
_entry.id   9e8a63b151dfd80fac0765aa96fc4bc8
#
_cell.length_a   1.000
_cell.length_b   1.000
_cell.length_c   1.000
_cell.angle_alpha   90.00
_cell.angle_beta   90.00
_cell.angle_gamma   90.00
#
_symmetry.space_group_name_H-M   'P 1'
#
loop_
_entity.id
_entity.type
_entity.pdbx_description
1 polymer ?
#
loop_
_entity_poly.entity_id
_entity_poly.type
_entity_poly.pdbx_seq_one_letter_code
_entity_poly.pdbx_strand_id
1 'polypeptide(L)'
;MNKTLKYIVLLTFACFVGKGYAQELKSEVFSLLNLDYPGLEKVKALHQEGKDEDAAKALLDYYRARTNVKTPDINLKKITIGKEEQQWADDGLKHTFFVHKGYQPSYNYGEDINWQYWPVKDNELRWQLHRHKWFTPMGKAYRVSGDEKYAKEWAYQYIDWIKKNPLVKMDKKEYELVSDGKIKGEVENVRFAWRPLEVSNRLQDQTTQFQLFLPSPSFTPDFLTEFLVNYHKHAVHILANYSDQGNHLLFEAQRMIYAWSISL
;
A
#
# COMPACT_ATOMS: atom_id res chain seq x y z
N MET A 1 -39.09 14.48 53.21
CA MET A 1 -39.36 14.37 51.76
C MET A 1 -38.05 14.61 51.01
N ASN A 2 -37.30 13.55 50.74
CA ASN A 2 -36.06 13.65 50.01
C ASN A 2 -36.32 13.30 48.51
N LYS A 3 -36.12 14.29 47.65
CA LYS A 3 -36.15 14.08 46.20
C LYS A 3 -34.74 13.76 45.69
N THR A 4 -34.50 12.49 45.40
CA THR A 4 -33.28 12.02 44.78
C THR A 4 -33.31 12.35 43.29
N LEU A 5 -32.48 13.27 42.85
CA LEU A 5 -32.31 13.65 41.43
C LEU A 5 -31.38 12.62 40.76
N LYS A 6 -31.94 11.76 39.88
CA LYS A 6 -31.17 10.85 39.07
C LYS A 6 -30.62 11.61 37.84
N TYR A 7 -29.32 11.80 37.78
CA TYR A 7 -28.64 12.28 36.59
C TYR A 7 -28.50 11.11 35.59
N ILE A 8 -29.19 11.21 34.48
CA ILE A 8 -28.95 10.34 33.31
C ILE A 8 -27.82 10.97 32.53
N VAL A 9 -26.63 10.33 32.58
CA VAL A 9 -25.51 10.68 31.70
C VAL A 9 -25.77 10.04 30.35
N LEU A 10 -26.19 10.85 29.38
CA LEU A 10 -26.25 10.45 27.98
C LEU A 10 -24.80 10.45 27.45
N LEU A 11 -24.20 9.27 27.32
CA LEU A 11 -23.00 9.09 26.54
C LEU A 11 -23.37 9.16 25.05
N THR A 12 -23.18 10.34 24.45
CA THR A 12 -23.19 10.49 23.01
C THR A 12 -21.93 9.84 22.45
N PHE A 13 -22.06 8.63 21.92
CA PHE A 13 -21.08 8.02 21.03
C PHE A 13 -21.03 8.87 19.76
N ALA A 14 -20.06 9.75 19.65
CA ALA A 14 -19.72 10.37 18.38
C ALA A 14 -19.15 9.27 17.49
N CYS A 15 -19.99 8.71 16.62
CA CYS A 15 -19.49 7.91 15.50
C CYS A 15 -18.66 8.84 14.61
N PHE A 16 -17.34 8.79 14.74
CA PHE A 16 -16.46 9.26 13.70
C PHE A 16 -16.70 8.38 12.47
N VAL A 17 -17.58 8.83 11.59
CA VAL A 17 -17.65 8.31 10.23
C VAL A 17 -16.43 8.86 9.53
N GLY A 18 -15.31 8.15 9.65
CA GLY A 18 -14.14 8.41 8.81
C GLY A 18 -14.59 8.33 7.35
N LYS A 19 -14.18 9.28 6.54
CA LYS A 19 -14.34 9.25 5.07
C LYS A 19 -13.47 8.09 4.53
N GLY A 20 -13.93 6.83 4.70
CA GLY A 20 -13.31 5.67 4.08
C GLY A 20 -13.83 5.53 2.66
N TYR A 21 -12.93 5.34 1.70
CA TYR A 21 -13.34 4.84 0.40
C TYR A 21 -13.94 3.45 0.58
N ALA A 22 -15.10 3.21 -0.01
CA ALA A 22 -15.62 1.86 -0.13
C ALA A 22 -14.58 1.04 -0.91
N GLN A 23 -14.16 -0.07 -0.31
CA GLN A 23 -13.33 -1.06 -0.98
C GLN A 23 -14.26 -1.88 -1.86
N GLU A 24 -13.89 -2.06 -3.13
CA GLU A 24 -14.65 -2.85 -4.08
C GLU A 24 -13.85 -4.09 -4.45
N LEU A 25 -14.55 -5.23 -4.53
CA LEU A 25 -13.98 -6.45 -5.03
C LEU A 25 -13.47 -6.26 -6.47
N LYS A 26 -12.22 -6.65 -6.72
CA LYS A 26 -11.62 -6.65 -8.07
C LYS A 26 -11.55 -8.07 -8.61
N SER A 27 -12.63 -8.54 -9.22
CA SER A 27 -12.71 -9.89 -9.81
C SER A 27 -11.62 -10.17 -10.86
N GLU A 28 -11.08 -9.12 -11.48
CA GLU A 28 -9.95 -9.23 -12.41
C GLU A 28 -8.71 -9.89 -11.79
N VAL A 29 -8.57 -9.89 -10.46
CA VAL A 29 -7.46 -10.53 -9.74
C VAL A 29 -7.35 -12.01 -10.10
N PHE A 30 -8.47 -12.71 -10.27
CA PHE A 30 -8.46 -14.15 -10.55
C PHE A 30 -7.89 -14.51 -11.93
N SER A 31 -7.88 -13.55 -12.86
CA SER A 31 -7.19 -13.71 -14.16
C SER A 31 -5.68 -13.43 -14.09
N LEU A 32 -5.22 -12.80 -13.02
CA LEU A 32 -3.81 -12.45 -12.80
C LEU A 32 -3.05 -13.53 -12.03
N LEU A 33 -3.77 -14.46 -11.40
CA LEU A 33 -3.21 -15.52 -10.57
C LEU A 33 -3.19 -16.85 -11.31
N ASN A 34 -2.16 -17.66 -11.06
CA ASN A 34 -2.17 -19.06 -11.47
C ASN A 34 -3.06 -19.87 -10.51
N LEU A 35 -4.35 -19.98 -10.81
CA LEU A 35 -5.32 -20.71 -9.97
C LEU A 35 -5.09 -22.23 -9.95
N ASP A 36 -4.14 -22.75 -10.72
CA ASP A 36 -3.68 -24.14 -10.66
C ASP A 36 -2.54 -24.36 -9.64
N TYR A 37 -2.13 -23.27 -8.97
CA TYR A 37 -1.12 -23.37 -7.92
C TYR A 37 -1.68 -24.15 -6.72
N PRO A 38 -0.88 -25.08 -6.13
CA PRO A 38 -1.34 -25.93 -5.01
C PRO A 38 -1.90 -25.12 -3.84
N GLY A 39 -3.08 -25.49 -3.38
CA GLY A 39 -3.81 -24.82 -2.29
C GLY A 39 -4.81 -23.77 -2.74
N LEU A 40 -4.93 -23.52 -4.05
CA LEU A 40 -5.92 -22.60 -4.62
C LEU A 40 -7.14 -23.32 -5.25
N GLU A 41 -7.28 -24.62 -5.07
CA GLU A 41 -8.35 -25.41 -5.66
C GLU A 41 -9.74 -24.87 -5.28
N LYS A 42 -9.90 -24.46 -4.02
CA LYS A 42 -11.16 -23.86 -3.53
C LYS A 42 -11.42 -22.49 -4.17
N VAL A 43 -10.38 -21.65 -4.30
CA VAL A 43 -10.49 -20.33 -4.95
C VAL A 43 -10.92 -20.50 -6.39
N LYS A 44 -10.23 -21.40 -7.12
CA LYS A 44 -10.54 -21.72 -8.52
C LYS A 44 -11.99 -22.18 -8.70
N ALA A 45 -12.45 -23.15 -7.89
CA ALA A 45 -13.80 -23.67 -7.98
C ALA A 45 -14.87 -22.58 -7.75
N LEU A 46 -14.70 -21.78 -6.70
CA LEU A 46 -15.63 -20.69 -6.38
C LEU A 46 -15.68 -19.62 -7.51
N HIS A 47 -14.53 -19.25 -8.05
CA HIS A 47 -14.47 -18.32 -9.19
C HIS A 47 -15.15 -18.88 -10.43
N GLN A 48 -14.94 -20.17 -10.76
CA GLN A 48 -15.59 -20.82 -11.89
C GLN A 48 -17.13 -20.90 -11.73
N GLU A 49 -17.62 -20.92 -10.48
CA GLU A 49 -19.04 -20.85 -10.16
C GLU A 49 -19.61 -19.42 -10.17
N GLY A 50 -18.79 -18.40 -10.45
CA GLY A 50 -19.18 -16.99 -10.40
C GLY A 50 -19.35 -16.42 -8.98
N LYS A 51 -18.81 -17.09 -7.95
CA LYS A 51 -18.88 -16.71 -6.54
C LYS A 51 -17.62 -15.94 -6.12
N ASP A 52 -17.34 -14.83 -6.76
CA ASP A 52 -16.09 -14.09 -6.60
C ASP A 52 -15.87 -13.54 -5.19
N GLU A 53 -16.93 -13.15 -4.46
CA GLU A 53 -16.82 -12.74 -3.05
C GLU A 53 -16.31 -13.88 -2.16
N ASP A 54 -16.83 -15.10 -2.36
CA ASP A 54 -16.37 -16.25 -1.60
C ASP A 54 -14.99 -16.72 -2.06
N ALA A 55 -14.67 -16.59 -3.35
CA ALA A 55 -13.34 -16.83 -3.88
C ALA A 55 -12.31 -15.87 -3.26
N ALA A 56 -12.62 -14.59 -3.10
CA ALA A 56 -11.74 -13.61 -2.47
C ALA A 56 -11.53 -13.89 -0.97
N LYS A 57 -12.58 -14.36 -0.25
CA LYS A 57 -12.44 -14.82 1.14
C LYS A 57 -11.51 -16.04 1.22
N ALA A 58 -11.72 -17.03 0.35
CA ALA A 58 -10.88 -18.22 0.30
C ALA A 58 -9.41 -17.87 -0.06
N LEU A 59 -9.20 -16.89 -0.95
CA LEU A 59 -7.87 -16.40 -1.30
C LEU A 59 -7.18 -15.72 -0.11
N LEU A 60 -7.91 -14.91 0.66
CA LEU A 60 -7.38 -14.29 1.89
C LEU A 60 -6.99 -15.34 2.93
N ASP A 61 -7.84 -16.35 3.12
CA ASP A 61 -7.56 -17.47 4.03
C ASP A 61 -6.31 -18.24 3.60
N TYR A 62 -6.15 -18.47 2.29
CA TYR A 62 -4.94 -19.09 1.72
C TYR A 62 -3.68 -18.29 2.06
N TYR A 63 -3.69 -16.96 1.83
CA TYR A 63 -2.53 -16.12 2.14
C TYR A 63 -2.21 -16.10 3.64
N ARG A 64 -3.23 -16.08 4.50
CA ARG A 64 -3.07 -16.13 5.96
C ARG A 64 -2.50 -17.47 6.47
N ALA A 65 -2.87 -18.56 5.82
CA ALA A 65 -2.35 -19.90 6.14
C ALA A 65 -0.95 -20.18 5.56
N ARG A 66 -0.52 -19.40 4.57
CA ARG A 66 0.71 -19.63 3.82
C ARG A 66 1.94 -19.38 4.69
N THR A 67 2.81 -20.38 4.84
CA THR A 67 4.01 -20.30 5.69
C THR A 67 5.32 -20.37 4.92
N ASN A 68 5.28 -20.73 3.63
CA ASN A 68 6.46 -20.96 2.79
C ASN A 68 7.05 -19.68 2.21
N VAL A 69 6.31 -18.56 2.20
CA VAL A 69 6.79 -17.28 1.72
C VAL A 69 7.12 -16.37 2.89
N LYS A 70 8.34 -15.84 2.89
CA LYS A 70 8.85 -14.94 3.91
C LYS A 70 9.48 -13.75 3.22
N THR A 71 9.18 -12.54 3.71
CA THR A 71 9.97 -11.39 3.30
C THR A 71 11.37 -11.48 3.91
N PRO A 72 12.44 -11.26 3.15
CA PRO A 72 13.79 -11.25 3.70
C PRO A 72 14.07 -10.01 4.56
N ASP A 73 13.28 -8.95 4.41
CA ASP A 73 13.54 -7.65 4.99
C ASP A 73 13.13 -7.53 6.46
N ILE A 74 12.30 -8.46 6.98
CA ILE A 74 11.83 -8.42 8.36
C ILE A 74 11.62 -9.80 8.96
N ASN A 75 12.00 -9.96 10.21
CA ASN A 75 11.69 -11.17 10.97
C ASN A 75 10.29 -11.08 11.59
N LEU A 76 9.31 -11.68 10.92
CA LEU A 76 7.90 -11.65 11.36
C LEU A 76 7.64 -12.35 12.72
N LYS A 77 8.59 -13.19 13.19
CA LYS A 77 8.49 -13.83 14.52
C LYS A 77 8.97 -12.93 15.65
N LYS A 78 9.77 -11.90 15.34
CA LYS A 78 10.36 -10.99 16.32
C LYS A 78 10.30 -9.57 15.78
N ILE A 79 9.11 -9.00 15.75
CA ILE A 79 8.92 -7.61 15.32
C ILE A 79 9.16 -6.69 16.51
N THR A 80 10.01 -5.69 16.28
CA THR A 80 10.26 -4.61 17.21
C THR A 80 10.12 -3.28 16.50
N ILE A 81 9.82 -2.22 17.23
CA ILE A 81 9.73 -0.87 16.70
C ILE A 81 10.59 0.07 17.58
N GLY A 82 11.44 0.86 16.92
CA GLY A 82 12.23 1.89 17.59
C GLY A 82 11.42 3.17 17.84
N LYS A 83 11.93 4.06 18.70
CA LYS A 83 11.23 5.32 19.03
C LYS A 83 10.97 6.20 17.80
N GLU A 84 11.95 6.32 16.90
CA GLU A 84 11.79 7.09 15.66
C GLU A 84 10.73 6.45 14.73
N GLU A 85 10.78 5.14 14.55
CA GLU A 85 9.80 4.43 13.74
C GLU A 85 8.38 4.54 14.32
N GLN A 86 8.26 4.48 15.67
CA GLN A 86 6.97 4.70 16.33
C GLN A 86 6.45 6.12 16.07
N GLN A 87 7.33 7.13 16.14
CA GLN A 87 6.96 8.51 15.83
C GLN A 87 6.48 8.63 14.37
N TRP A 88 7.20 8.02 13.42
CA TRP A 88 6.79 8.05 12.00
C TRP A 88 5.46 7.33 11.75
N ALA A 89 5.19 6.26 12.49
CA ALA A 89 3.90 5.58 12.43
C ALA A 89 2.76 6.46 12.98
N ASP A 90 2.98 7.12 14.11
CA ASP A 90 1.98 8.00 14.73
C ASP A 90 1.75 9.29 13.94
N ASP A 91 2.79 9.83 13.34
CA ASP A 91 2.71 10.96 12.41
C ASP A 91 1.99 10.58 11.11
N GLY A 92 2.22 9.36 10.62
CA GLY A 92 1.52 8.80 9.47
C GLY A 92 -0.01 8.77 9.65
N LEU A 93 -0.51 8.51 10.87
CA LEU A 93 -1.95 8.60 11.20
C LEU A 93 -2.52 10.02 11.05
N LYS A 94 -1.68 11.04 11.03
CA LYS A 94 -2.04 12.45 10.89
C LYS A 94 -1.65 13.02 9.54
N HIS A 95 -1.35 12.16 8.57
CA HIS A 95 -0.84 12.50 7.24
C HIS A 95 0.42 13.38 7.26
N THR A 96 1.24 13.22 8.30
CA THR A 96 2.58 13.82 8.40
C THR A 96 3.61 12.75 8.07
N PHE A 97 4.11 12.76 6.83
CA PHE A 97 4.80 11.59 6.30
C PHE A 97 6.31 11.68 6.43
N PHE A 98 6.90 10.66 7.04
CA PHE A 98 8.33 10.41 6.93
C PHE A 98 8.66 9.91 5.51
N VAL A 99 9.38 10.70 4.76
CA VAL A 99 9.81 10.34 3.41
C VAL A 99 11.29 9.95 3.35
N HIS A 100 12.15 10.69 4.02
CA HIS A 100 13.59 10.42 4.11
C HIS A 100 14.24 11.26 5.22
N LYS A 101 15.32 10.75 5.82
CA LYS A 101 16.03 11.45 6.92
C LYS A 101 16.54 12.85 6.55
N GLY A 102 16.82 13.10 5.27
CA GLY A 102 17.25 14.41 4.78
C GLY A 102 16.14 15.48 4.74
N TYR A 103 14.87 15.07 4.94
CA TYR A 103 13.69 15.97 4.90
C TYR A 103 12.97 15.92 6.24
N GLN A 104 13.66 16.26 7.31
CA GLN A 104 13.10 16.37 8.65
C GLN A 104 13.07 17.83 9.09
N PRO A 105 12.04 18.26 9.86
CA PRO A 105 10.87 17.48 10.27
C PRO A 105 9.96 17.08 9.09
N SER A 106 9.16 16.03 9.28
CA SER A 106 8.19 15.55 8.31
C SER A 106 7.14 16.63 7.98
N TYR A 107 6.62 16.62 6.75
CA TYR A 107 5.60 17.57 6.30
C TYR A 107 4.21 16.97 6.39
N ASN A 108 3.21 17.80 6.73
CA ASN A 108 1.81 17.41 6.71
C ASN A 108 1.22 17.62 5.30
N TYR A 109 0.53 16.61 4.80
CA TYR A 109 -0.04 16.58 3.44
C TYR A 109 -1.55 16.85 3.41
N GLY A 110 -2.12 17.28 4.54
CA GLY A 110 -3.54 17.65 4.66
C GLY A 110 -4.44 16.52 5.11
N GLU A 111 -5.65 16.86 5.55
CA GLU A 111 -6.69 15.89 5.91
C GLU A 111 -7.16 15.11 4.67
N ASP A 112 -7.40 15.80 3.57
CA ASP A 112 -7.52 15.23 2.23
C ASP A 112 -6.12 15.22 1.59
N ILE A 113 -5.48 14.06 1.59
CA ILE A 113 -4.05 13.94 1.28
C ILE A 113 -3.73 14.51 -0.11
N ASN A 114 -2.92 15.58 -0.12
CA ASN A 114 -2.41 16.16 -1.35
C ASN A 114 -1.07 15.53 -1.74
N TRP A 115 -1.10 14.43 -2.50
CA TRP A 115 0.09 13.72 -2.99
C TRP A 115 0.97 14.55 -3.93
N GLN A 116 0.49 15.72 -4.39
CA GLN A 116 1.23 16.65 -5.24
C GLN A 116 1.81 17.83 -4.45
N TYR A 117 1.62 17.87 -3.11
CA TYR A 117 2.17 18.94 -2.29
C TYR A 117 3.70 18.95 -2.32
N TRP A 118 4.26 20.08 -2.61
CA TRP A 118 5.68 20.27 -2.79
C TRP A 118 6.24 21.34 -1.83
N PRO A 119 6.43 21.00 -0.55
CA PRO A 119 6.84 21.95 0.50
C PRO A 119 8.25 22.50 0.30
N VAL A 120 9.10 21.77 -0.42
CA VAL A 120 10.49 22.15 -0.73
C VAL A 120 10.71 21.95 -2.23
N LYS A 121 11.31 22.91 -2.90
CA LYS A 121 11.60 22.82 -4.35
C LYS A 121 12.74 21.85 -4.66
N ASP A 122 12.54 20.60 -4.28
CA ASP A 122 13.44 19.49 -4.51
C ASP A 122 12.65 18.28 -5.03
N ASN A 123 12.97 17.85 -6.23
CA ASN A 123 12.32 16.70 -6.87
C ASN A 123 12.53 15.41 -6.07
N GLU A 124 13.69 15.27 -5.40
CA GLU A 124 13.97 14.06 -4.59
C GLU A 124 12.94 13.88 -3.47
N LEU A 125 12.48 14.96 -2.81
CA LEU A 125 11.42 14.87 -1.82
C LEU A 125 10.14 14.27 -2.42
N ARG A 126 9.75 14.68 -3.63
CA ARG A 126 8.54 14.16 -4.28
C ARG A 126 8.71 12.70 -4.67
N TRP A 127 9.86 12.29 -5.19
CA TRP A 127 10.14 10.88 -5.46
C TRP A 127 10.11 10.04 -4.18
N GLN A 128 10.73 10.51 -3.10
CA GLN A 128 10.73 9.84 -1.80
C GLN A 128 9.32 9.70 -1.21
N LEU A 129 8.46 10.71 -1.38
CA LEU A 129 7.05 10.64 -0.95
C LEU A 129 6.35 9.41 -1.54
N HIS A 130 6.51 9.17 -2.84
CA HIS A 130 5.86 8.08 -3.54
C HIS A 130 6.47 6.69 -3.27
N ARG A 131 7.48 6.58 -2.40
CA ARG A 131 8.01 5.30 -1.87
C ARG A 131 7.27 4.81 -0.64
N HIS A 132 6.45 5.64 0.00
CA HIS A 132 5.60 5.32 1.16
C HIS A 132 6.37 4.73 2.35
N LYS A 133 7.53 5.31 2.69
CA LYS A 133 8.45 4.76 3.70
C LYS A 133 7.85 4.64 5.11
N TRP A 134 6.85 5.45 5.46
CA TRP A 134 6.16 5.40 6.76
C TRP A 134 5.20 4.21 6.90
N PHE A 135 4.79 3.54 5.83
CA PHE A 135 3.87 2.40 5.88
C PHE A 135 4.47 1.19 6.60
N THR A 136 5.77 0.92 6.45
CA THR A 136 6.44 -0.17 7.18
C THR A 136 6.49 0.11 8.68
N PRO A 137 6.88 1.29 9.18
CA PRO A 137 6.68 1.69 10.58
C PRO A 137 5.24 1.51 11.10
N MET A 138 4.21 1.92 10.33
CA MET A 138 2.80 1.69 10.70
C MET A 138 2.50 0.20 10.86
N GLY A 139 3.00 -0.64 9.95
CA GLY A 139 2.84 -2.10 10.03
C GLY A 139 3.53 -2.71 11.26
N LYS A 140 4.73 -2.23 11.61
CA LYS A 140 5.43 -2.64 12.84
C LYS A 140 4.65 -2.20 14.08
N ALA A 141 4.15 -0.95 14.11
CA ALA A 141 3.34 -0.43 15.21
C ALA A 141 2.07 -1.26 15.40
N TYR A 142 1.36 -1.61 14.32
CA TYR A 142 0.24 -2.54 14.34
C TYR A 142 0.63 -3.89 14.95
N ARG A 143 1.70 -4.51 14.47
CA ARG A 143 2.11 -5.86 14.94
C ARG A 143 2.54 -5.89 16.40
N VAL A 144 3.10 -4.81 16.92
CA VAL A 144 3.55 -4.70 18.33
C VAL A 144 2.39 -4.35 19.27
N SER A 145 1.49 -3.48 18.85
CA SER A 145 0.39 -2.98 19.70
C SER A 145 -0.93 -3.74 19.54
N GLY A 146 -1.17 -4.33 18.38
CA GLY A 146 -2.49 -4.85 17.99
C GLY A 146 -3.53 -3.77 17.66
N ASP A 147 -3.13 -2.49 17.62
CA ASP A 147 -4.07 -1.39 17.40
C ASP A 147 -4.42 -1.24 15.91
N GLU A 148 -5.65 -1.56 15.60
CA GLU A 148 -6.20 -1.54 14.23
C GLU A 148 -6.19 -0.15 13.56
N LYS A 149 -5.99 0.93 14.30
CA LYS A 149 -5.90 2.27 13.70
C LYS A 149 -4.81 2.36 12.64
N TYR A 150 -3.66 1.68 12.84
CA TYR A 150 -2.56 1.68 11.87
C TYR A 150 -2.92 0.92 10.60
N ALA A 151 -3.60 -0.21 10.73
CA ALA A 151 -3.99 -1.02 9.58
C ALA A 151 -5.11 -0.35 8.76
N LYS A 152 -6.09 0.24 9.45
CA LYS A 152 -7.18 1.01 8.82
C LYS A 152 -6.64 2.21 8.06
N GLU A 153 -5.75 2.97 8.71
CA GLU A 153 -5.19 4.17 8.10
C GLU A 153 -4.26 3.82 6.93
N TRP A 154 -3.45 2.77 7.06
CA TRP A 154 -2.65 2.28 5.94
C TRP A 154 -3.51 1.89 4.73
N ALA A 155 -4.59 1.14 4.95
CA ALA A 155 -5.49 0.72 3.88
C ALA A 155 -6.16 1.95 3.22
N TYR A 156 -6.60 2.93 4.03
CA TYR A 156 -7.15 4.19 3.52
C TYR A 156 -6.14 4.93 2.64
N GLN A 157 -4.93 5.19 3.14
CA GLN A 157 -3.88 5.93 2.42
C GLN A 157 -3.46 5.19 1.14
N TYR A 158 -3.40 3.86 1.17
CA TYR A 158 -3.08 3.04 0.01
C TYR A 158 -4.13 3.22 -1.11
N ILE A 159 -5.41 3.13 -0.77
CA ILE A 159 -6.51 3.30 -1.73
C ILE A 159 -6.59 4.75 -2.22
N ASP A 160 -6.44 5.72 -1.33
CA ASP A 160 -6.42 7.14 -1.69
C ASP A 160 -5.29 7.45 -2.69
N TRP A 161 -4.10 6.90 -2.43
CA TRP A 161 -2.97 7.07 -3.35
C TRP A 161 -3.24 6.49 -4.73
N ILE A 162 -3.78 5.27 -4.82
CA ILE A 162 -4.11 4.63 -6.09
C ILE A 162 -5.11 5.46 -6.90
N LYS A 163 -6.14 5.98 -6.23
CA LYS A 163 -7.19 6.78 -6.88
C LYS A 163 -6.67 8.13 -7.36
N LYS A 164 -5.80 8.77 -6.59
CA LYS A 164 -5.25 10.09 -6.91
C LYS A 164 -4.02 10.06 -7.83
N ASN A 165 -3.38 8.89 -7.97
CA ASN A 165 -2.21 8.71 -8.83
C ASN A 165 -2.41 7.52 -9.79
N PRO A 166 -3.40 7.57 -10.69
CA PRO A 166 -3.65 6.48 -11.61
C PRO A 166 -2.47 6.28 -12.55
N LEU A 167 -2.19 5.02 -12.92
CA LEU A 167 -1.21 4.72 -13.95
C LEU A 167 -1.74 5.16 -15.31
N VAL A 168 -1.04 6.08 -15.95
CA VAL A 168 -1.33 6.47 -17.33
C VAL A 168 -0.67 5.44 -18.26
N LYS A 169 -1.48 4.81 -19.11
CA LYS A 169 -0.97 3.90 -20.14
C LYS A 169 -0.27 4.72 -21.21
N MET A 170 1.00 4.43 -21.43
CA MET A 170 1.80 4.99 -22.52
C MET A 170 2.87 3.98 -22.93
N ASP A 171 3.37 4.10 -24.16
CA ASP A 171 4.49 3.28 -24.60
C ASP A 171 5.82 3.74 -23.96
N LYS A 172 6.87 2.93 -24.09
CA LYS A 172 8.17 3.23 -23.47
C LYS A 172 8.72 4.59 -23.92
N LYS A 173 8.60 4.92 -25.20
CA LYS A 173 9.11 6.18 -25.77
C LYS A 173 8.37 7.40 -25.21
N GLU A 174 7.05 7.33 -25.14
CA GLU A 174 6.23 8.37 -24.53
C GLU A 174 6.57 8.54 -23.05
N TYR A 175 6.70 7.41 -22.32
CA TYR A 175 7.07 7.41 -20.92
C TYR A 175 8.43 8.09 -20.68
N GLU A 176 9.46 7.77 -21.47
CA GLU A 176 10.79 8.40 -21.37
C GLU A 176 10.73 9.89 -21.59
N LEU A 177 9.99 10.38 -22.59
CA LEU A 177 9.83 11.81 -22.86
C LEU A 177 9.16 12.54 -21.69
N VAL A 178 8.19 11.91 -21.02
CA VAL A 178 7.51 12.47 -19.86
C VAL A 178 8.42 12.44 -18.62
N SER A 179 9.05 11.30 -18.36
CA SER A 179 9.94 11.12 -17.21
C SER A 179 11.12 12.09 -17.22
N ASP A 180 11.66 12.38 -18.40
CA ASP A 180 12.75 13.36 -18.59
C ASP A 180 12.28 14.82 -18.47
N GLY A 181 11.00 15.07 -18.30
CA GLY A 181 10.41 16.39 -18.20
C GLY A 181 10.44 17.16 -19.55
N LYS A 182 10.58 16.45 -20.65
CA LYS A 182 10.53 17.03 -22.01
C LYS A 182 9.12 17.36 -22.45
N ILE A 183 8.12 16.66 -21.91
CA ILE A 183 6.70 16.95 -22.10
C ILE A 183 6.19 17.61 -20.82
N LYS A 184 5.61 18.80 -20.94
CA LYS A 184 4.95 19.52 -19.84
C LYS A 184 3.45 19.25 -19.87
N GLY A 185 2.81 19.16 -18.69
CA GLY A 185 1.37 19.00 -18.56
C GLY A 185 0.95 18.07 -17.42
N GLU A 186 -0.25 17.53 -17.49
CA GLU A 186 -0.93 16.75 -16.43
C GLU A 186 -0.27 15.41 -16.05
N VAL A 187 0.93 15.14 -16.53
CA VAL A 187 1.65 13.88 -16.33
C VAL A 187 2.61 13.92 -15.15
N GLU A 188 2.36 14.78 -14.17
CA GLU A 188 3.14 14.86 -12.93
C GLU A 188 3.18 13.53 -12.18
N ASN A 189 2.07 12.80 -12.17
CA ASN A 189 2.02 11.47 -11.54
C ASN A 189 2.98 10.47 -12.19
N VAL A 190 3.13 10.49 -13.53
CA VAL A 190 4.09 9.61 -14.22
C VAL A 190 5.52 9.96 -13.84
N ARG A 191 5.85 11.25 -13.82
CA ARG A 191 7.19 11.71 -13.50
C ARG A 191 7.63 11.38 -12.08
N PHE A 192 6.74 11.44 -11.10
CA PHE A 192 7.07 11.25 -9.69
C PHE A 192 6.54 9.94 -9.13
N ALA A 193 5.25 9.64 -9.33
CA ALA A 193 4.61 8.48 -8.75
C ALA A 193 4.97 7.17 -9.47
N TRP A 194 5.13 7.21 -10.80
CA TRP A 194 5.31 6.03 -11.64
C TRP A 194 6.69 5.92 -12.31
N ARG A 195 7.69 6.73 -11.90
CA ARG A 195 9.06 6.49 -12.32
C ARG A 195 9.51 5.08 -11.89
N PRO A 196 10.11 4.24 -12.77
CA PRO A 196 10.43 2.83 -12.49
C PRO A 196 11.17 2.61 -11.19
N LEU A 197 12.13 3.46 -10.83
CA LEU A 197 12.86 3.35 -9.58
C LEU A 197 11.94 3.48 -8.35
N GLU A 198 10.98 4.42 -8.34
CA GLU A 198 10.02 4.60 -7.25
C GLU A 198 9.04 3.43 -7.19
N VAL A 199 8.58 2.97 -8.35
CA VAL A 199 7.72 1.79 -8.47
C VAL A 199 8.42 0.56 -7.92
N SER A 200 9.70 0.35 -8.25
CA SER A 200 10.50 -0.77 -7.74
C SER A 200 10.67 -0.72 -6.21
N ASN A 201 10.88 0.48 -5.63
CA ASN A 201 10.92 0.66 -4.18
C ASN A 201 9.59 0.25 -3.54
N ARG A 202 8.46 0.71 -4.09
CA ARG A 202 7.14 0.32 -3.58
C ARG A 202 6.90 -1.18 -3.69
N LEU A 203 7.28 -1.80 -4.80
CA LEU A 203 7.11 -3.24 -5.01
C LEU A 203 7.80 -4.05 -3.90
N GLN A 204 9.04 -3.70 -3.55
CA GLN A 204 9.76 -4.31 -2.44
C GLN A 204 9.09 -4.04 -1.09
N ASP A 205 8.82 -2.77 -0.77
CA ASP A 205 8.27 -2.36 0.52
C ASP A 205 6.86 -2.94 0.73
N GLN A 206 6.02 -2.99 -0.31
CA GLN A 206 4.68 -3.57 -0.26
C GLN A 206 4.69 -5.07 0.07
N THR A 207 5.73 -5.81 -0.29
CA THR A 207 5.89 -7.20 0.12
C THR A 207 5.98 -7.32 1.64
N THR A 208 6.76 -6.44 2.28
CA THR A 208 6.87 -6.38 3.73
C THR A 208 5.57 -5.88 4.38
N GLN A 209 4.95 -4.84 3.82
CA GLN A 209 3.69 -4.29 4.30
C GLN A 209 2.57 -5.33 4.23
N PHE A 210 2.46 -6.06 3.12
CA PHE A 210 1.53 -7.18 2.97
C PHE A 210 1.64 -8.15 4.14
N GLN A 211 2.84 -8.62 4.46
CA GLN A 211 3.09 -9.57 5.54
C GLN A 211 2.79 -8.97 6.94
N LEU A 212 3.06 -7.69 7.13
CA LEU A 212 2.78 -7.01 8.38
C LEU A 212 1.29 -6.86 8.65
N PHE A 213 0.50 -6.49 7.65
CA PHE A 213 -0.92 -6.16 7.80
C PHE A 213 -1.87 -7.33 7.52
N LEU A 214 -1.40 -8.41 6.88
CA LEU A 214 -2.22 -9.58 6.52
C LEU A 214 -3.03 -10.16 7.70
N PRO A 215 -2.55 -10.21 8.96
CA PRO A 215 -3.35 -10.70 10.09
C PRO A 215 -4.46 -9.76 10.54
N SER A 216 -4.47 -8.51 10.10
CA SER A 216 -5.47 -7.53 10.50
C SER A 216 -6.86 -7.88 9.97
N PRO A 217 -7.94 -7.80 10.79
CA PRO A 217 -9.30 -7.87 10.29
C PRO A 217 -9.66 -6.73 9.34
N SER A 218 -8.93 -5.59 9.38
CA SER A 218 -9.09 -4.49 8.43
C SER A 218 -8.48 -4.81 7.06
N PHE A 219 -7.65 -5.86 6.95
CA PHE A 219 -7.21 -6.41 5.68
C PHE A 219 -8.31 -7.35 5.15
N THR A 220 -9.30 -6.75 4.48
CA THR A 220 -10.51 -7.43 3.98
C THR A 220 -10.25 -8.19 2.68
N PRO A 221 -11.13 -9.13 2.26
CA PRO A 221 -11.07 -9.76 0.94
C PRO A 221 -11.07 -8.74 -0.20
N ASP A 222 -11.90 -7.71 -0.12
CA ASP A 222 -11.99 -6.65 -1.13
C ASP A 222 -10.67 -5.87 -1.22
N PHE A 223 -10.11 -5.49 -0.07
CA PHE A 223 -8.79 -4.85 -0.03
C PHE A 223 -7.69 -5.74 -0.60
N LEU A 224 -7.71 -7.05 -0.31
CA LEU A 224 -6.76 -8.00 -0.89
C LEU A 224 -6.79 -7.97 -2.42
N THR A 225 -7.99 -8.03 -3.01
CA THR A 225 -8.12 -8.03 -4.48
C THR A 225 -7.62 -6.73 -5.09
N GLU A 226 -7.97 -5.59 -4.51
CA GLU A 226 -7.46 -4.27 -4.92
C GLU A 226 -5.93 -4.18 -4.80
N PHE A 227 -5.39 -4.65 -3.67
CA PHE A 227 -3.94 -4.67 -3.44
C PHE A 227 -3.22 -5.51 -4.49
N LEU A 228 -3.67 -6.74 -4.76
CA LEU A 228 -3.03 -7.65 -5.70
C LEU A 228 -3.08 -7.13 -7.13
N VAL A 229 -4.20 -6.56 -7.55
CA VAL A 229 -4.33 -5.94 -8.88
C VAL A 229 -3.34 -4.78 -9.04
N ASN A 230 -3.23 -3.92 -8.03
CA ASN A 230 -2.30 -2.79 -8.11
C ASN A 230 -0.85 -3.24 -7.97
N TYR A 231 -0.58 -4.24 -7.14
CA TYR A 231 0.75 -4.84 -7.05
C TYR A 231 1.21 -5.42 -8.39
N HIS A 232 0.32 -6.13 -9.10
CA HIS A 232 0.57 -6.63 -10.45
C HIS A 232 0.83 -5.48 -11.44
N LYS A 233 0.03 -4.39 -11.38
CA LYS A 233 0.26 -3.19 -12.21
C LYS A 233 1.66 -2.60 -12.02
N HIS A 234 2.16 -2.56 -10.78
CA HIS A 234 3.53 -2.11 -10.49
C HIS A 234 4.57 -3.00 -11.18
N ALA A 235 4.43 -4.32 -11.06
CA ALA A 235 5.37 -5.27 -11.67
C ALA A 235 5.38 -5.16 -13.21
N VAL A 236 4.20 -5.14 -13.83
CA VAL A 236 4.07 -4.99 -15.29
C VAL A 236 4.64 -3.66 -15.78
N HIS A 237 4.40 -2.58 -15.03
CA HIS A 237 4.95 -1.26 -15.38
C HIS A 237 6.47 -1.25 -15.38
N ILE A 238 7.13 -1.88 -14.38
CA ILE A 238 8.59 -1.99 -14.37
C ILE A 238 9.07 -2.82 -15.57
N LEU A 239 8.46 -3.98 -15.83
CA LEU A 239 8.84 -4.84 -16.95
C LEU A 239 8.79 -4.11 -18.31
N ALA A 240 7.82 -3.21 -18.47
CA ALA A 240 7.67 -2.44 -19.69
C ALA A 240 8.61 -1.23 -19.80
N ASN A 241 9.16 -0.75 -18.67
CA ASN A 241 9.82 0.56 -18.59
C ASN A 241 11.15 0.53 -17.82
N TYR A 242 11.88 -0.59 -17.84
CA TYR A 242 13.21 -0.64 -17.22
C TYR A 242 14.11 0.50 -17.70
N SER A 243 14.87 1.06 -16.77
CA SER A 243 16.00 1.93 -17.11
C SER A 243 17.00 1.18 -17.98
N ASP A 244 17.61 1.84 -18.96
CA ASP A 244 18.47 1.15 -19.92
C ASP A 244 19.84 0.75 -19.32
N GLN A 245 20.28 1.44 -18.24
CA GLN A 245 21.60 1.20 -17.65
C GLN A 245 21.73 1.75 -16.23
N GLY A 246 22.84 1.43 -15.60
CA GLY A 246 23.28 2.02 -14.33
C GLY A 246 22.55 1.45 -13.11
N ASN A 247 22.65 2.18 -12.00
CA ASN A 247 22.10 1.74 -10.71
C ASN A 247 20.58 1.60 -10.72
N HIS A 248 19.87 2.39 -11.53
CA HIS A 248 18.41 2.29 -11.61
C HIS A 248 18.02 0.92 -12.15
N LEU A 249 18.56 0.52 -13.31
CA LEU A 249 18.32 -0.81 -13.88
C LEU A 249 18.61 -1.93 -12.88
N LEU A 250 19.76 -1.85 -12.18
CA LEU A 250 20.15 -2.86 -11.19
C LEU A 250 19.10 -2.97 -10.07
N PHE A 251 18.67 -1.85 -9.49
CA PHE A 251 17.67 -1.85 -8.42
C PHE A 251 16.30 -2.27 -8.89
N GLU A 252 15.87 -1.84 -10.07
CA GLU A 252 14.60 -2.23 -10.66
C GLU A 252 14.56 -3.74 -10.91
N ALA A 253 15.61 -4.31 -11.54
CA ALA A 253 15.69 -5.75 -11.80
C ALA A 253 15.76 -6.58 -10.50
N GLN A 254 16.59 -6.17 -9.53
CA GLN A 254 16.72 -6.85 -8.24
C GLN A 254 15.37 -6.89 -7.49
N ARG A 255 14.65 -5.79 -7.47
CA ARG A 255 13.38 -5.69 -6.74
C ARG A 255 12.23 -6.43 -7.40
N MET A 256 12.31 -6.72 -8.68
CA MET A 256 11.34 -7.61 -9.34
C MET A 256 11.30 -9.02 -8.74
N ILE A 257 12.38 -9.47 -8.06
CA ILE A 257 12.37 -10.75 -7.33
C ILE A 257 11.28 -10.75 -6.25
N TYR A 258 10.97 -9.61 -5.66
CA TYR A 258 9.92 -9.49 -4.64
C TYR A 258 8.51 -9.71 -5.21
N ALA A 259 8.29 -9.43 -6.50
CA ALA A 259 7.01 -9.67 -7.15
C ALA A 259 6.59 -11.14 -7.04
N TRP A 260 7.53 -12.07 -7.13
CA TRP A 260 7.29 -13.51 -7.02
C TRP A 260 6.86 -13.96 -5.60
N SER A 261 7.15 -13.17 -4.58
CA SER A 261 6.82 -13.54 -3.20
C SER A 261 5.33 -13.42 -2.87
N ILE A 262 4.62 -12.54 -3.57
CA ILE A 262 3.17 -12.33 -3.43
C ILE A 262 2.43 -12.99 -4.58
N SER A 263 2.99 -12.93 -5.80
CA SER A 263 2.39 -13.59 -6.98
C SER A 263 2.36 -15.11 -6.82
N LEU A 264 1.38 -15.73 -7.42
CA LEU A 264 1.14 -17.18 -7.38
C LEU A 264 1.31 -17.76 -8.77
#